data_e9e9a9c715699d12110f8a22e80d3c69
#
_entry.id   e9e9a9c715699d12110f8a22e80d3c69
#
_cell.length_a   1.000
_cell.length_b   1.000
_cell.length_c   1.000
_cell.angle_alpha   90.00
_cell.angle_beta   90.00
_cell.angle_gamma   90.00
#
_symmetry.space_group_name_H-M   'P 1'
#
loop_
_entity.id
_entity.type
_entity.pdbx_description
1 polymer ?
#
loop_
_entity_poly.entity_id
_entity_poly.type
_entity_poly.pdbx_seq_one_letter_code
_entity_poly.pdbx_strand_id
1 'polypeptide(L)'
;DRRQRQMCIRDRGIYYLLLDEIQMLDCFEAVLNGYLRKENIDVFVTGSNAKLLSKDIATEFAGRGDEIHMYPLSFAEFMSVYSGDKYTGLSEYMLYGGIPLVVLRDGTGDKATALQNLFNEIYIRDITKRNRIKNIGELEDLLNILSSAIGSLTNPEKLKNTFKTVKKSKITSATIKKYLDYFEDSFLIESAQRYDIKGKAYIETPKKYYFSDLGLRNARINFRQLEQTHSMENVIYNELRMRGYSVDVGVVPIAEKDLEGKVNRRQLEVDFVCNLGSARYYIQSAYSLPDEAKRTQEIRPFRKIDDSFKKIVITKDIVQPYYDEYGILTINVYDFLLNPECLQG
;
A
#
# COMPACT_ATOMS: atom_id res chain seq x y z
N ASP A 1 -10.23 -5.20 44.58
CA ASP A 1 -11.24 -4.32 45.18
C ASP A 1 -11.45 -3.08 44.30
N ARG A 2 -12.68 -2.94 43.73
CA ARG A 2 -13.02 -1.84 42.81
C ARG A 2 -12.83 -0.44 43.43
N ARG A 3 -12.99 -0.29 44.71
CA ARG A 3 -12.81 0.99 45.43
C ARG A 3 -11.34 1.40 45.56
N GLN A 4 -10.44 0.46 45.76
CA GLN A 4 -9.01 0.74 45.83
C GLN A 4 -8.44 1.15 44.46
N ARG A 5 -8.90 0.54 43.35
CA ARG A 5 -8.48 0.94 41.99
C ARG A 5 -8.95 2.36 41.65
N GLN A 6 -10.11 2.80 42.14
CA GLN A 6 -10.58 4.17 41.93
C GLN A 6 -9.84 5.20 42.80
N MET A 7 -9.27 4.79 43.93
CA MET A 7 -8.49 5.69 44.80
C MET A 7 -7.12 6.01 44.22
N CYS A 8 -6.46 5.04 43.57
CA CYS A 8 -5.15 5.26 42.92
C CYS A 8 -5.19 6.25 41.75
N ILE A 9 -6.33 6.42 41.09
CA ILE A 9 -6.52 7.34 39.94
C ILE A 9 -6.72 8.80 40.41
N ARG A 10 -6.83 9.05 41.70
CA ARG A 10 -6.97 10.40 42.28
C ARG A 10 -5.65 11.11 42.61
N ASP A 11 -4.54 10.40 42.48
CA ASP A 11 -3.22 11.01 42.65
C ASP A 11 -2.86 11.91 41.49
N ARG A 12 -2.05 12.94 41.72
CA ARG A 12 -1.70 13.98 40.71
C ARG A 12 -0.76 13.53 39.59
N GLY A 13 -0.55 12.22 39.44
CA GLY A 13 0.28 11.64 38.38
C GLY A 13 -0.48 11.44 37.07
N ILE A 14 0.21 11.47 35.93
CA ILE A 14 -0.30 11.04 34.67
C ILE A 14 -0.22 9.52 34.56
N TYR A 15 -1.30 8.87 34.18
CA TYR A 15 -1.38 7.42 33.97
C TYR A 15 -1.54 7.11 32.51
N TYR A 16 -0.80 6.13 31.99
CA TYR A 16 -0.88 5.63 30.63
C TYR A 16 -1.67 4.32 30.62
N LEU A 17 -2.76 4.30 29.85
CA LEU A 17 -3.58 3.10 29.66
C LEU A 17 -3.30 2.55 28.26
N LEU A 18 -2.65 1.40 28.20
CA LEU A 18 -2.30 0.71 26.96
C LEU A 18 -3.26 -0.49 26.79
N LEU A 19 -4.08 -0.46 25.74
CA LEU A 19 -5.06 -1.51 25.45
C LEU A 19 -4.76 -2.09 24.08
N ASP A 20 -4.33 -3.33 24.06
CA ASP A 20 -3.99 -4.06 22.85
C ASP A 20 -5.22 -4.82 22.33
N GLU A 21 -5.38 -4.88 20.98
CA GLU A 21 -6.50 -5.55 20.32
C GLU A 21 -7.87 -5.17 20.89
N ILE A 22 -8.12 -3.87 21.02
CA ILE A 22 -9.31 -3.32 21.74
C ILE A 22 -10.64 -3.84 21.18
N GLN A 23 -10.70 -4.24 19.90
CA GLN A 23 -11.88 -4.82 19.26
C GLN A 23 -12.29 -6.17 19.84
N MET A 24 -11.46 -6.80 20.66
CA MET A 24 -11.80 -8.02 21.37
C MET A 24 -12.72 -7.75 22.60
N LEU A 25 -12.88 -6.50 22.99
CA LEU A 25 -13.73 -6.08 24.10
C LEU A 25 -15.09 -5.60 23.57
N ASP A 26 -16.15 -6.22 24.03
CA ASP A 26 -17.52 -5.78 23.72
C ASP A 26 -17.77 -4.38 24.32
N CYS A 27 -18.41 -3.49 23.56
CA CYS A 27 -18.76 -2.13 23.97
C CYS A 27 -17.54 -1.31 24.46
N PHE A 28 -16.37 -1.53 23.85
CA PHE A 28 -15.14 -0.85 24.25
C PHE A 28 -15.23 0.68 24.14
N GLU A 29 -16.07 1.21 23.26
CA GLU A 29 -16.30 2.65 23.08
C GLU A 29 -16.81 3.29 24.38
N ALA A 30 -17.73 2.63 25.07
CA ALA A 30 -18.24 3.12 26.35
C ALA A 30 -17.16 3.13 27.44
N VAL A 31 -16.27 2.12 27.43
CA VAL A 31 -15.13 2.01 28.35
C VAL A 31 -14.13 3.14 28.07
N LEU A 32 -13.74 3.35 26.81
CA LEU A 32 -12.82 4.41 26.41
C LEU A 32 -13.37 5.80 26.76
N ASN A 33 -14.63 6.07 26.45
CA ASN A 33 -15.28 7.34 26.79
C ASN A 33 -15.26 7.61 28.31
N GLY A 34 -15.31 6.56 29.12
CA GLY A 34 -15.16 6.67 30.58
C GLY A 34 -13.76 7.15 31.00
N TYR A 35 -12.72 6.68 30.32
CA TYR A 35 -11.33 7.07 30.59
C TYR A 35 -10.96 8.43 29.99
N LEU A 36 -11.41 8.75 28.78
CA LEU A 36 -11.15 10.03 28.11
C LEU A 36 -11.74 11.26 28.84
N ARG A 37 -12.63 11.05 29.81
CA ARG A 37 -13.15 12.12 30.70
C ARG A 37 -12.23 12.44 31.86
N LYS A 38 -11.15 11.71 32.06
CA LYS A 38 -10.22 11.88 33.14
C LYS A 38 -8.98 12.62 32.68
N GLU A 39 -8.69 13.77 33.22
CA GLU A 39 -7.61 14.67 32.79
C GLU A 39 -6.19 14.09 33.02
N ASN A 40 -6.08 13.08 33.86
CA ASN A 40 -4.79 12.48 34.22
C ASN A 40 -4.58 11.07 33.62
N ILE A 41 -5.31 10.72 32.57
CA ILE A 41 -5.15 9.43 31.88
C ILE A 41 -4.96 9.66 30.39
N ASP A 42 -3.81 9.21 29.87
CA ASP A 42 -3.56 9.05 28.45
C ASP A 42 -3.91 7.63 28.02
N VAL A 43 -4.72 7.51 26.97
CA VAL A 43 -5.21 6.21 26.49
C VAL A 43 -4.63 5.91 25.14
N PHE A 44 -3.94 4.78 25.04
CA PHE A 44 -3.42 4.22 23.78
C PHE A 44 -4.14 2.91 23.51
N VAL A 45 -4.68 2.78 22.30
CA VAL A 45 -5.36 1.56 21.87
C VAL A 45 -4.72 1.04 20.59
N THR A 46 -4.61 -0.28 20.44
CA THR A 46 -4.18 -0.90 19.20
C THR A 46 -5.28 -1.78 18.62
N GLY A 47 -5.15 -2.03 17.34
CA GLY A 47 -5.99 -3.00 16.66
C GLY A 47 -5.44 -3.35 15.28
N SER A 48 -5.64 -4.60 14.90
CA SER A 48 -5.14 -5.19 13.66
C SER A 48 -6.10 -5.04 12.47
N ASN A 49 -7.03 -4.07 12.53
CA ASN A 49 -8.05 -3.94 11.49
C ASN A 49 -8.49 -2.48 11.28
N ALA A 50 -8.56 -2.06 10.01
CA ALA A 50 -9.09 -0.76 9.60
C ALA A 50 -10.54 -0.51 10.06
N LYS A 51 -11.34 -1.56 10.33
CA LYS A 51 -12.69 -1.42 10.90
C LYS A 51 -12.73 -0.91 12.34
N LEU A 52 -11.63 -0.97 13.09
CA LEU A 52 -11.50 -0.24 14.34
C LEU A 52 -11.61 1.27 14.15
N LEU A 53 -11.27 1.72 12.95
CA LEU A 53 -11.36 3.09 12.48
C LEU A 53 -12.64 3.32 11.68
N SER A 54 -13.58 2.36 11.73
CA SER A 54 -14.88 2.47 11.08
C SER A 54 -15.57 3.79 11.48
N LYS A 55 -16.47 4.24 10.64
CA LYS A 55 -17.21 5.51 10.84
C LYS A 55 -17.75 5.69 12.25
N ASP A 56 -18.04 4.59 12.94
CA ASP A 56 -18.59 4.60 14.29
C ASP A 56 -17.56 5.06 15.31
N ILE A 57 -16.30 4.54 15.24
CA ILE A 57 -15.22 4.98 16.13
C ILE A 57 -14.74 6.37 15.76
N ALA A 58 -14.53 6.63 14.47
CA ALA A 58 -14.15 7.96 14.02
C ALA A 58 -15.20 9.02 14.38
N THR A 59 -16.47 8.66 14.43
CA THR A 59 -17.56 9.55 14.85
C THR A 59 -17.61 9.69 16.37
N GLU A 60 -17.51 8.57 17.11
CA GLU A 60 -17.56 8.54 18.57
C GLU A 60 -16.38 9.28 19.23
N PHE A 61 -15.18 9.16 18.63
CA PHE A 61 -13.95 9.78 19.13
C PHE A 61 -13.47 10.97 18.29
N ALA A 62 -14.27 11.49 17.37
CA ALA A 62 -13.92 12.62 16.52
C ALA A 62 -13.35 13.80 17.33
N GLY A 63 -12.10 14.19 17.02
CA GLY A 63 -11.38 15.28 17.70
C GLY A 63 -10.89 14.95 19.11
N ARG A 64 -10.89 13.66 19.52
CA ARG A 64 -10.42 13.24 20.84
C ARG A 64 -9.23 12.30 20.82
N GLY A 65 -8.63 12.08 19.68
CA GLY A 65 -7.46 11.24 19.51
C GLY A 65 -6.88 11.34 18.12
N ASP A 66 -5.63 10.93 18.01
CA ASP A 66 -4.88 10.85 16.77
C ASP A 66 -4.72 9.39 16.33
N GLU A 67 -4.81 9.15 15.04
CA GLU A 67 -4.59 7.85 14.45
C GLU A 67 -3.15 7.73 13.97
N ILE A 68 -2.49 6.65 14.37
CA ILE A 68 -1.15 6.31 13.93
C ILE A 68 -1.22 4.97 13.18
N HIS A 69 -1.03 5.02 11.85
CA HIS A 69 -0.93 3.82 11.05
C HIS A 69 0.50 3.27 11.11
N MET A 70 0.63 2.04 11.60
CA MET A 70 1.93 1.35 11.68
C MET A 70 2.15 0.54 10.40
N TYR A 71 3.18 0.91 9.64
CA TYR A 71 3.62 0.19 8.45
C TYR A 71 4.72 -0.83 8.80
N PRO A 72 5.00 -1.82 7.93
CA PRO A 72 6.28 -2.53 7.93
C PRO A 72 7.43 -1.53 7.84
N LEU A 73 8.66 -1.94 8.19
CA LEU A 73 9.84 -1.07 8.08
C LEU A 73 9.95 -0.50 6.67
N SER A 74 10.18 0.82 6.55
CA SER A 74 10.63 1.45 5.32
C SER A 74 11.98 0.90 4.88
N PHE A 75 12.37 1.13 3.63
CA PHE A 75 13.68 0.69 3.19
C PHE A 75 14.82 1.36 3.98
N ALA A 76 14.67 2.62 4.37
CA ALA A 76 15.66 3.32 5.20
C ALA A 76 15.78 2.68 6.60
N GLU A 77 14.66 2.34 7.24
CA GLU A 77 14.66 1.64 8.53
C GLU A 77 15.23 0.22 8.40
N PHE A 78 14.87 -0.52 7.34
CA PHE A 78 15.47 -1.81 7.02
C PHE A 78 17.00 -1.70 6.90
N MET A 79 17.51 -0.72 6.15
CA MET A 79 18.95 -0.51 5.99
C MET A 79 19.66 -0.13 7.29
N SER A 80 18.97 0.42 8.29
CA SER A 80 19.57 0.75 9.59
C SER A 80 20.01 -0.48 10.39
N VAL A 81 19.42 -1.65 10.08
CA VAL A 81 19.73 -2.93 10.74
C VAL A 81 20.35 -3.96 9.78
N TYR A 82 20.41 -3.65 8.49
CA TYR A 82 20.97 -4.52 7.47
C TYR A 82 22.47 -4.29 7.32
N SER A 83 23.26 -5.37 7.36
CA SER A 83 24.74 -5.28 7.34
C SER A 83 25.35 -5.20 5.95
N GLY A 84 24.59 -5.39 4.87
CA GLY A 84 25.05 -5.35 3.48
C GLY A 84 24.96 -3.96 2.86
N ASP A 85 25.31 -3.88 1.58
CA ASP A 85 25.18 -2.65 0.80
C ASP A 85 23.72 -2.41 0.36
N LYS A 86 23.42 -1.16 -0.05
CA LYS A 86 22.07 -0.74 -0.44
C LYS A 86 21.52 -1.48 -1.67
N TYR A 87 22.37 -1.97 -2.56
CA TYR A 87 21.96 -2.65 -3.79
C TYR A 87 21.47 -4.07 -3.51
N THR A 88 22.26 -4.79 -2.72
CA THR A 88 21.88 -6.11 -2.20
C THR A 88 20.68 -5.97 -1.24
N GLY A 89 20.71 -4.95 -0.37
CA GLY A 89 19.63 -4.65 0.57
C GLY A 89 18.30 -4.43 -0.11
N LEU A 90 18.22 -3.67 -1.20
CA LEU A 90 16.98 -3.47 -1.94
C LEU A 90 16.46 -4.79 -2.55
N SER A 91 17.35 -5.62 -3.06
CA SER A 91 16.97 -6.93 -3.60
C SER A 91 16.39 -7.84 -2.52
N GLU A 92 16.98 -7.83 -1.32
CA GLU A 92 16.48 -8.57 -0.16
C GLU A 92 15.17 -8.01 0.37
N TYR A 93 15.05 -6.68 0.46
CA TYR A 93 13.83 -6.00 0.87
C TYR A 93 12.66 -6.27 -0.09
N MET A 94 12.89 -6.25 -1.41
CA MET A 94 11.89 -6.64 -2.40
C MET A 94 11.50 -8.12 -2.32
N LEU A 95 12.40 -8.97 -1.80
CA LEU A 95 12.16 -10.42 -1.69
C LEU A 95 11.43 -10.79 -0.39
N TYR A 96 11.89 -10.28 0.75
CA TYR A 96 11.42 -10.68 2.09
C TYR A 96 10.61 -9.60 2.81
N GLY A 97 10.50 -8.39 2.25
CA GLY A 97 9.74 -7.28 2.85
C GLY A 97 10.44 -6.61 4.03
N GLY A 98 9.65 -5.80 4.74
CA GLY A 98 10.09 -5.00 5.88
C GLY A 98 9.46 -5.42 7.22
N ILE A 99 8.84 -6.59 7.35
CA ILE A 99 8.25 -7.03 8.62
C ILE A 99 9.36 -7.29 9.64
N PRO A 100 9.41 -6.58 10.80
CA PRO A 100 10.51 -6.66 11.76
C PRO A 100 10.85 -8.09 12.19
N LEU A 101 9.83 -8.91 12.47
CA LEU A 101 9.99 -10.32 12.84
C LEU A 101 10.75 -11.13 11.78
N VAL A 102 10.65 -10.75 10.50
CA VAL A 102 11.31 -11.43 9.38
C VAL A 102 12.69 -10.85 9.13
N VAL A 103 12.82 -9.52 9.21
CA VAL A 103 14.08 -8.80 8.98
C VAL A 103 15.16 -9.25 9.98
N LEU A 104 14.78 -9.47 11.24
CA LEU A 104 15.69 -9.88 12.32
C LEU A 104 16.06 -11.39 12.28
N ARG A 105 15.60 -12.16 11.29
CA ARG A 105 15.96 -13.58 11.17
C ARG A 105 17.20 -13.77 10.30
N ASP A 106 18.01 -14.71 10.70
CA ASP A 106 19.13 -15.18 9.89
C ASP A 106 18.70 -16.29 8.95
N GLY A 107 19.23 -16.27 7.71
CA GLY A 107 19.01 -17.33 6.74
C GLY A 107 17.72 -17.20 5.91
N THR A 108 17.87 -17.50 4.62
CA THR A 108 16.81 -17.37 3.60
C THR A 108 15.63 -18.30 3.84
N GLY A 109 15.89 -19.53 4.31
CA GLY A 109 14.86 -20.52 4.60
C GLY A 109 13.99 -20.14 5.79
N ASP A 110 14.59 -19.58 6.83
CA ASP A 110 13.88 -19.13 8.04
C ASP A 110 13.00 -17.92 7.76
N LYS A 111 13.48 -16.97 6.96
CA LYS A 111 12.67 -15.81 6.51
C LYS A 111 11.46 -16.27 5.69
N ALA A 112 11.68 -17.17 4.73
CA ALA A 112 10.59 -17.68 3.89
C ALA A 112 9.54 -18.46 4.71
N THR A 113 9.97 -19.32 5.61
CA THR A 113 9.09 -20.09 6.51
C THR A 113 8.30 -19.16 7.43
N ALA A 114 8.95 -18.15 8.01
CA ALA A 114 8.30 -17.18 8.88
C ALA A 114 7.20 -16.41 8.13
N LEU A 115 7.47 -15.96 6.89
CA LEU A 115 6.50 -15.26 6.06
C LEU A 115 5.31 -16.16 5.68
N GLN A 116 5.56 -17.41 5.33
CA GLN A 116 4.50 -18.37 5.02
C GLN A 116 3.60 -18.65 6.23
N ASN A 117 4.19 -18.82 7.41
CA ASN A 117 3.45 -19.01 8.66
C ASN A 117 2.65 -17.76 9.01
N LEU A 118 3.26 -16.57 8.96
CA LEU A 118 2.59 -15.31 9.21
C LEU A 118 1.40 -15.12 8.27
N PHE A 119 1.59 -15.42 6.99
CA PHE A 119 0.54 -15.29 6.00
C PHE A 119 -0.64 -16.24 6.26
N ASN A 120 -0.37 -17.53 6.47
CA ASN A 120 -1.41 -18.55 6.62
C ASN A 120 -2.08 -18.47 8.00
N GLU A 121 -1.29 -18.39 9.07
CA GLU A 121 -1.81 -18.45 10.45
C GLU A 121 -2.44 -17.13 10.90
N ILE A 122 -1.88 -16.00 10.50
CA ILE A 122 -2.36 -14.70 10.97
C ILE A 122 -3.37 -14.13 9.98
N TYR A 123 -2.95 -13.87 8.71
CA TYR A 123 -3.83 -13.19 7.77
C TYR A 123 -5.02 -14.04 7.33
N ILE A 124 -4.79 -15.22 6.74
CA ILE A 124 -5.90 -16.02 6.21
C ILE A 124 -6.83 -16.48 7.31
N ARG A 125 -6.29 -16.97 8.42
CA ARG A 125 -7.09 -17.44 9.56
C ARG A 125 -7.90 -16.30 10.19
N ASP A 126 -7.30 -15.14 10.39
CA ASP A 126 -7.99 -13.98 10.98
C ASP A 126 -9.08 -13.46 10.06
N ILE A 127 -8.78 -13.22 8.77
CA ILE A 127 -9.75 -12.76 7.78
C ILE A 127 -10.95 -13.73 7.68
N THR A 128 -10.69 -15.03 7.60
CA THR A 128 -11.73 -16.05 7.45
C THR A 128 -12.60 -16.17 8.69
N LYS A 129 -12.01 -16.17 9.88
CA LYS A 129 -12.72 -16.26 11.16
C LYS A 129 -13.55 -15.01 11.43
N ARG A 130 -12.96 -13.84 11.28
CA ARG A 130 -13.60 -12.53 11.54
C ARG A 130 -14.80 -12.31 10.62
N ASN A 131 -14.65 -12.60 9.34
CA ASN A 131 -15.68 -12.37 8.34
C ASN A 131 -16.59 -13.58 8.09
N ARG A 132 -16.44 -14.66 8.87
CA ARG A 132 -17.22 -15.90 8.78
C ARG A 132 -17.28 -16.45 7.34
N ILE A 133 -16.15 -16.45 6.66
CA ILE A 133 -16.05 -16.86 5.25
C ILE A 133 -16.25 -18.36 5.14
N LYS A 134 -17.24 -18.79 4.35
CA LYS A 134 -17.54 -20.21 4.14
C LYS A 134 -16.71 -20.82 3.01
N ASN A 135 -16.43 -20.05 1.95
CA ASN A 135 -15.71 -20.52 0.79
C ASN A 135 -14.27 -19.95 0.79
N ILE A 136 -13.41 -20.58 1.60
CA ILE A 136 -12.02 -20.18 1.75
C ILE A 136 -11.26 -20.34 0.44
N GLY A 137 -11.56 -21.37 -0.36
CA GLY A 137 -10.87 -21.63 -1.63
C GLY A 137 -11.03 -20.47 -2.64
N GLU A 138 -12.21 -19.85 -2.74
CA GLU A 138 -12.40 -18.68 -3.61
C GLU A 138 -11.65 -17.45 -3.12
N LEU A 139 -11.57 -17.24 -1.80
CA LEU A 139 -10.79 -16.17 -1.19
C LEU A 139 -9.30 -16.36 -1.51
N GLU A 140 -8.78 -17.57 -1.32
CA GLU A 140 -7.38 -17.91 -1.61
C GLU A 140 -7.04 -17.81 -3.10
N ASP A 141 -7.94 -18.26 -3.98
CA ASP A 141 -7.78 -18.12 -5.42
C ASP A 141 -7.71 -16.65 -5.85
N LEU A 142 -8.57 -15.78 -5.28
CA LEU A 142 -8.52 -14.35 -5.53
C LEU A 142 -7.17 -13.76 -5.10
N LEU A 143 -6.69 -14.15 -3.94
CA LEU A 143 -5.42 -13.68 -3.41
C LEU A 143 -4.23 -14.16 -4.25
N ASN A 144 -4.27 -15.40 -4.77
CA ASN A 144 -3.27 -15.90 -5.72
C ASN A 144 -3.24 -15.06 -7.01
N ILE A 145 -4.42 -14.70 -7.52
CA ILE A 145 -4.53 -13.85 -8.72
C ILE A 145 -3.93 -12.46 -8.45
N LEU A 146 -4.27 -11.83 -7.33
CA LEU A 146 -3.73 -10.52 -6.95
C LEU A 146 -2.21 -10.58 -6.76
N SER A 147 -1.71 -11.60 -6.09
CA SER A 147 -0.26 -11.79 -5.86
C SER A 147 0.51 -11.99 -7.19
N SER A 148 -0.09 -12.65 -8.16
CA SER A 148 0.51 -12.86 -9.49
C SER A 148 0.36 -11.66 -10.41
N ALA A 149 -0.63 -10.80 -10.18
CA ALA A 149 -0.96 -9.62 -11.00
C ALA A 149 -0.63 -8.30 -10.28
N ILE A 150 0.41 -8.30 -9.44
CA ILE A 150 0.86 -7.10 -8.70
C ILE A 150 1.09 -5.92 -9.68
N GLY A 151 0.68 -4.72 -9.29
CA GLY A 151 0.80 -3.52 -10.11
C GLY A 151 -0.15 -3.45 -11.32
N SER A 152 -0.96 -4.49 -11.56
CA SER A 152 -1.90 -4.53 -12.68
C SER A 152 -3.28 -4.00 -12.30
N LEU A 153 -3.96 -3.40 -13.30
CA LEU A 153 -5.34 -2.93 -13.12
C LEU A 153 -6.31 -4.09 -12.88
N THR A 154 -6.97 -4.06 -11.75
CA THR A 154 -7.90 -5.10 -11.28
C THR A 154 -9.35 -4.65 -11.42
N ASN A 155 -10.16 -5.44 -12.13
CA ASN A 155 -11.59 -5.21 -12.32
C ASN A 155 -12.39 -6.42 -11.82
N PRO A 156 -13.27 -6.27 -10.80
CA PRO A 156 -14.07 -7.38 -10.24
C PRO A 156 -14.91 -8.13 -11.28
N GLU A 157 -15.42 -7.45 -12.32
CA GLU A 157 -16.19 -8.11 -13.40
C GLU A 157 -15.30 -9.00 -14.28
N LYS A 158 -14.08 -8.54 -14.61
CA LYS A 158 -13.10 -9.37 -15.33
C LYS A 158 -12.68 -10.58 -14.50
N LEU A 159 -12.42 -10.37 -13.21
CA LEU A 159 -12.09 -11.45 -12.28
C LEU A 159 -13.21 -12.49 -12.21
N LYS A 160 -14.49 -12.07 -12.07
CA LYS A 160 -15.64 -12.99 -12.10
C LYS A 160 -15.62 -13.88 -13.35
N ASN A 161 -15.35 -13.30 -14.51
CA ASN A 161 -15.26 -14.05 -15.76
C ASN A 161 -14.11 -15.05 -15.74
N THR A 162 -12.94 -14.68 -15.20
CA THR A 162 -11.79 -15.58 -15.02
C THR A 162 -12.14 -16.74 -14.09
N PHE A 163 -12.77 -16.47 -12.95
CA PHE A 163 -13.24 -17.51 -12.01
C PHE A 163 -14.22 -18.48 -12.68
N LYS A 164 -15.16 -17.95 -13.47
CA LYS A 164 -16.15 -18.76 -14.20
C LYS A 164 -15.49 -19.68 -15.23
N THR A 165 -14.54 -19.16 -16.01
CA THR A 165 -13.92 -19.91 -17.11
C THR A 165 -12.84 -20.89 -16.63
N VAL A 166 -11.96 -20.46 -15.71
CA VAL A 166 -10.80 -21.23 -15.25
C VAL A 166 -11.16 -22.16 -14.09
N LYS A 167 -11.88 -21.64 -13.10
CA LYS A 167 -12.20 -22.35 -11.85
C LYS A 167 -13.59 -22.97 -11.82
N LYS A 168 -14.42 -22.73 -12.84
CA LYS A 168 -15.85 -23.13 -12.88
C LYS A 168 -16.63 -22.67 -11.64
N SER A 169 -16.18 -21.59 -11.00
CA SER A 169 -16.81 -21.01 -9.81
C SER A 169 -18.02 -20.15 -10.20
N LYS A 170 -18.99 -20.07 -9.29
CA LYS A 170 -20.17 -19.21 -9.39
C LYS A 170 -20.03 -17.91 -8.60
N ILE A 171 -18.80 -17.54 -8.21
CA ILE A 171 -18.52 -16.30 -7.47
C ILE A 171 -19.06 -15.08 -8.21
N THR A 172 -19.63 -14.14 -7.48
CA THR A 172 -20.15 -12.90 -8.04
C THR A 172 -19.14 -11.78 -7.95
N SER A 173 -19.25 -10.74 -8.79
CA SER A 173 -18.41 -9.54 -8.67
C SER A 173 -18.59 -8.82 -7.32
N ALA A 174 -19.78 -8.87 -6.75
CA ALA A 174 -20.05 -8.34 -5.41
C ALA A 174 -19.27 -9.10 -4.32
N THR A 175 -19.19 -10.44 -4.42
CA THR A 175 -18.39 -11.25 -3.49
C THR A 175 -16.90 -10.97 -3.65
N ILE A 176 -16.42 -10.83 -4.89
CA ILE A 176 -15.02 -10.46 -5.17
C ILE A 176 -14.71 -9.11 -4.56
N LYS A 177 -15.55 -8.09 -4.77
CA LYS A 177 -15.38 -6.78 -4.15
C LYS A 177 -15.31 -6.87 -2.63
N LYS A 178 -16.20 -7.65 -2.02
CA LYS A 178 -16.22 -7.87 -0.57
C LYS A 178 -14.93 -8.55 -0.06
N TYR A 179 -14.36 -9.49 -0.82
CA TYR A 179 -13.07 -10.10 -0.45
C TYR A 179 -11.91 -9.12 -0.59
N LEU A 180 -11.92 -8.25 -1.62
CA LEU A 180 -10.95 -7.16 -1.74
C LEU A 180 -11.03 -6.21 -0.54
N ASP A 181 -12.26 -5.81 -0.14
CA ASP A 181 -12.47 -4.97 1.05
C ASP A 181 -11.92 -5.66 2.32
N TYR A 182 -12.04 -6.99 2.44
CA TYR A 182 -11.47 -7.72 3.59
C TYR A 182 -9.95 -7.76 3.60
N PHE A 183 -9.31 -7.80 2.43
CA PHE A 183 -7.86 -7.71 2.33
C PHE A 183 -7.36 -6.30 2.66
N GLU A 184 -8.10 -5.26 2.24
CA GLU A 184 -7.81 -3.87 2.61
C GLU A 184 -8.03 -3.65 4.13
N ASP A 185 -9.15 -4.12 4.68
CA ASP A 185 -9.48 -4.03 6.11
C ASP A 185 -8.41 -4.69 7.01
N SER A 186 -7.71 -5.72 6.52
CA SER A 186 -6.65 -6.42 7.25
C SER A 186 -5.25 -5.84 7.00
N PHE A 187 -5.16 -4.71 6.31
CA PHE A 187 -3.90 -4.08 5.91
C PHE A 187 -2.97 -5.00 5.10
N LEU A 188 -3.51 -6.02 4.43
CA LEU A 188 -2.73 -6.89 3.56
C LEU A 188 -2.41 -6.22 2.23
N ILE A 189 -3.38 -5.48 1.69
CA ILE A 189 -3.26 -4.69 0.47
C ILE A 189 -3.83 -3.30 0.67
N GLU A 190 -3.39 -2.36 -0.15
CA GLU A 190 -4.03 -1.05 -0.33
C GLU A 190 -4.42 -0.85 -1.79
N SER A 191 -5.52 -0.13 -2.04
CA SER A 191 -5.93 0.22 -3.41
C SER A 191 -5.54 1.64 -3.78
N ALA A 192 -5.03 1.81 -5.01
CA ALA A 192 -4.89 3.12 -5.64
C ALA A 192 -6.01 3.32 -6.66
N GLN A 193 -6.77 4.41 -6.51
CA GLN A 193 -7.83 4.77 -7.43
C GLN A 193 -7.24 5.37 -8.71
N ARG A 194 -7.97 5.29 -9.81
CA ARG A 194 -7.59 5.98 -11.04
C ARG A 194 -8.12 7.40 -11.04
N TYR A 195 -7.24 8.34 -11.37
CA TYR A 195 -7.56 9.76 -11.45
C TYR A 195 -7.32 10.27 -12.87
N ASP A 196 -8.37 10.74 -13.54
CA ASP A 196 -8.25 11.43 -14.83
C ASP A 196 -7.64 12.82 -14.59
N ILE A 197 -6.38 12.99 -14.98
CA ILE A 197 -5.60 14.19 -14.73
C ILE A 197 -6.20 15.39 -15.48
N LYS A 198 -6.68 15.18 -16.72
CA LYS A 198 -7.28 16.22 -17.55
C LYS A 198 -8.73 16.53 -17.16
N GLY A 199 -9.51 15.47 -16.94
CA GLY A 199 -10.92 15.58 -16.53
C GLY A 199 -11.10 15.96 -15.05
N LYS A 200 -10.03 15.87 -14.24
CA LYS A 200 -10.03 16.15 -12.79
C LYS A 200 -11.10 15.33 -12.05
N ALA A 201 -11.24 14.06 -12.40
CA ALA A 201 -12.27 13.18 -11.87
C ALA A 201 -11.71 11.79 -11.52
N TYR A 202 -12.25 11.18 -10.47
CA TYR A 202 -11.94 9.81 -10.12
C TYR A 202 -12.68 8.80 -11.00
N ILE A 203 -11.99 7.70 -11.29
CA ILE A 203 -12.52 6.57 -12.03
C ILE A 203 -12.58 5.40 -11.05
N GLU A 204 -13.79 4.96 -10.69
CA GLU A 204 -14.00 3.96 -9.65
C GLU A 204 -13.36 2.60 -9.96
N THR A 205 -13.42 2.17 -11.21
CA THR A 205 -12.90 0.87 -11.66
C THR A 205 -12.29 0.96 -13.05
N PRO A 206 -11.23 0.18 -13.35
CA PRO A 206 -10.46 -0.69 -12.46
C PRO A 206 -9.54 0.09 -11.50
N LYS A 207 -9.10 -0.55 -10.40
CA LYS A 207 -8.10 -0.03 -9.47
C LYS A 207 -6.79 -0.82 -9.59
N LYS A 208 -5.66 -0.26 -9.11
CA LYS A 208 -4.46 -1.04 -8.79
C LYS A 208 -4.48 -1.42 -7.30
N TYR A 209 -3.90 -2.58 -6.98
CA TYR A 209 -3.71 -3.03 -5.61
C TYR A 209 -2.24 -3.29 -5.36
N TYR A 210 -1.75 -2.77 -4.24
CA TYR A 210 -0.38 -2.92 -3.79
C TYR A 210 -0.37 -3.67 -2.46
N PHE A 211 0.57 -4.59 -2.29
CA PHE A 211 0.75 -5.28 -1.02
C PHE A 211 1.46 -4.36 -0.04
N SER A 212 0.98 -4.33 1.20
CA SER A 212 1.62 -3.56 2.27
C SER A 212 3.03 -4.07 2.58
N ASP A 213 3.29 -5.35 2.30
CA ASP A 213 4.61 -5.97 2.40
C ASP A 213 4.84 -6.97 1.27
N LEU A 214 5.97 -6.82 0.55
CA LEU A 214 6.31 -7.70 -0.57
C LEU A 214 6.70 -9.12 -0.13
N GLY A 215 7.24 -9.29 1.06
CA GLY A 215 7.54 -10.61 1.61
C GLY A 215 6.28 -11.45 1.77
N LEU A 216 5.18 -10.86 2.23
CA LEU A 216 3.88 -11.52 2.31
C LEU A 216 3.36 -11.91 0.92
N ARG A 217 3.46 -11.00 -0.07
CA ARG A 217 3.09 -11.29 -1.45
C ARG A 217 3.90 -12.46 -2.02
N ASN A 218 5.21 -12.44 -1.82
CA ASN A 218 6.13 -13.45 -2.34
C ASN A 218 5.91 -14.81 -1.66
N ALA A 219 5.69 -14.82 -0.34
CA ALA A 219 5.35 -16.03 0.40
C ALA A 219 4.08 -16.69 -0.14
N ARG A 220 3.05 -15.89 -0.49
CA ARG A 220 1.79 -16.41 -1.04
C ARG A 220 2.00 -17.20 -2.34
N ILE A 221 2.91 -16.76 -3.19
CA ILE A 221 3.23 -17.44 -4.45
C ILE A 221 4.47 -18.34 -4.34
N ASN A 222 4.87 -18.70 -3.13
CA ASN A 222 6.05 -19.55 -2.84
C ASN A 222 7.33 -19.02 -3.51
N PHE A 223 7.53 -17.71 -3.56
CA PHE A 223 8.70 -17.03 -4.14
C PHE A 223 9.00 -17.40 -5.61
N ARG A 224 8.00 -17.90 -6.35
CA ARG A 224 8.20 -18.40 -7.73
C ARG A 224 8.34 -17.32 -8.79
N GLN A 225 7.79 -16.14 -8.54
CA GLN A 225 7.65 -15.09 -9.54
C GLN A 225 8.12 -13.76 -8.97
N LEU A 226 9.35 -13.41 -9.30
CA LEU A 226 9.95 -12.13 -8.93
C LEU A 226 9.73 -11.12 -10.07
N GLU A 227 8.60 -10.47 -10.05
CA GLU A 227 8.22 -9.38 -10.96
C GLU A 227 8.94 -8.08 -10.55
N GLN A 228 10.21 -7.97 -10.93
CA GLN A 228 11.09 -6.89 -10.45
C GLN A 228 10.53 -5.49 -10.72
N THR A 229 9.95 -5.27 -11.90
CA THR A 229 9.35 -3.98 -12.28
C THR A 229 8.18 -3.62 -11.36
N HIS A 230 7.21 -4.51 -11.23
CA HIS A 230 6.04 -4.26 -10.38
C HIS A 230 6.36 -4.31 -8.88
N SER A 231 7.39 -5.08 -8.49
CA SER A 231 7.88 -5.07 -7.09
C SER A 231 8.49 -3.72 -6.74
N MET A 232 9.29 -3.13 -7.64
CA MET A 232 9.83 -1.78 -7.43
C MET A 232 8.70 -0.74 -7.38
N GLU A 233 7.71 -0.84 -8.27
CA GLU A 233 6.53 0.02 -8.25
C GLU A 233 5.79 -0.09 -6.91
N ASN A 234 5.60 -1.30 -6.37
CA ASN A 234 4.98 -1.50 -5.06
C ASN A 234 5.82 -0.91 -3.91
N VAL A 235 7.15 -1.04 -3.94
CA VAL A 235 8.03 -0.41 -2.94
C VAL A 235 7.90 1.11 -2.97
N ILE A 236 7.89 1.71 -4.17
CA ILE A 236 7.70 3.15 -4.33
C ILE A 236 6.33 3.58 -3.80
N TYR A 237 5.27 2.84 -4.11
CA TYR A 237 3.94 3.09 -3.58
C TYR A 237 3.93 3.12 -2.05
N ASN A 238 4.46 2.06 -1.42
CA ASN A 238 4.50 1.94 0.04
C ASN A 238 5.30 3.09 0.67
N GLU A 239 6.45 3.44 0.10
CA GLU A 239 7.26 4.56 0.59
C GLU A 239 6.49 5.89 0.51
N LEU A 240 5.78 6.15 -0.60
CA LEU A 240 4.95 7.35 -0.74
C LEU A 240 3.83 7.39 0.31
N ARG A 241 3.19 6.24 0.58
CA ARG A 241 2.16 6.12 1.62
C ARG A 241 2.74 6.37 3.01
N MET A 242 3.89 5.79 3.34
CA MET A 242 4.59 6.00 4.62
C MET A 242 4.99 7.47 4.83
N ARG A 243 5.31 8.19 3.75
CA ARG A 243 5.55 9.65 3.79
C ARG A 243 4.28 10.50 3.89
N GLY A 244 3.10 9.87 3.99
CA GLY A 244 1.82 10.56 4.16
C GLY A 244 1.17 11.06 2.87
N TYR A 245 1.69 10.72 1.69
CA TYR A 245 1.04 11.10 0.44
C TYR A 245 -0.26 10.32 0.23
N SER A 246 -1.30 11.02 -0.25
CA SER A 246 -2.40 10.39 -0.97
C SER A 246 -1.92 10.01 -2.36
N VAL A 247 -2.05 8.74 -2.75
CA VAL A 247 -1.47 8.20 -3.98
C VAL A 247 -2.56 7.58 -4.86
N ASP A 248 -2.71 8.12 -6.06
CA ASP A 248 -3.64 7.66 -7.10
C ASP A 248 -2.88 7.21 -8.34
N VAL A 249 -3.51 6.42 -9.21
CA VAL A 249 -3.00 6.08 -10.55
C VAL A 249 -3.48 7.14 -11.54
N GLY A 250 -2.56 7.81 -12.20
CA GLY A 250 -2.91 8.86 -13.16
C GLY A 250 -3.38 8.29 -14.51
N VAL A 251 -4.41 8.90 -15.07
CA VAL A 251 -4.91 8.62 -16.41
C VAL A 251 -4.84 9.89 -17.25
N VAL A 252 -4.20 9.79 -18.40
CA VAL A 252 -4.10 10.88 -19.37
C VAL A 252 -4.79 10.45 -20.68
N PRO A 253 -6.03 10.90 -20.92
CA PRO A 253 -6.71 10.63 -22.17
C PRO A 253 -6.01 11.30 -23.35
N ILE A 254 -5.76 10.55 -24.42
CA ILE A 254 -5.21 11.04 -25.67
C ILE A 254 -6.08 10.63 -26.85
N ALA A 255 -6.10 11.46 -27.89
CA ALA A 255 -6.72 11.15 -29.17
C ALA A 255 -5.64 11.26 -30.26
N GLU A 256 -5.37 10.17 -30.93
CA GLU A 256 -4.37 10.07 -32.01
C GLU A 256 -5.06 9.66 -33.29
N LYS A 257 -4.68 10.27 -34.42
CA LYS A 257 -5.14 9.84 -35.72
C LYS A 257 -4.21 8.73 -36.21
N ASP A 258 -4.80 7.65 -36.72
CA ASP A 258 -4.05 6.62 -37.41
C ASP A 258 -3.71 7.07 -38.88
N LEU A 259 -3.01 6.22 -39.60
CA LEU A 259 -2.60 6.47 -40.99
C LEU A 259 -3.79 6.69 -41.95
N GLU A 260 -4.98 6.23 -41.57
CA GLU A 260 -6.22 6.38 -42.32
C GLU A 260 -7.03 7.60 -41.89
N GLY A 261 -6.50 8.39 -40.94
CA GLY A 261 -7.17 9.61 -40.41
C GLY A 261 -8.24 9.32 -39.33
N LYS A 262 -8.45 8.07 -38.94
CA LYS A 262 -9.42 7.69 -37.91
C LYS A 262 -8.88 8.04 -36.50
N VAL A 263 -9.71 8.68 -35.71
CA VAL A 263 -9.36 9.06 -34.35
C VAL A 263 -9.43 7.85 -33.42
N ASN A 264 -8.28 7.43 -32.94
CA ASN A 264 -8.15 6.40 -31.91
C ASN A 264 -7.98 7.06 -30.54
N ARG A 265 -8.91 6.78 -29.62
CA ARG A 265 -8.82 7.23 -28.23
C ARG A 265 -8.08 6.21 -27.41
N ARG A 266 -7.03 6.64 -26.71
CA ARG A 266 -6.23 5.82 -25.79
C ARG A 266 -6.08 6.53 -24.46
N GLN A 267 -5.70 5.76 -23.45
CA GLN A 267 -5.35 6.29 -22.12
C GLN A 267 -3.89 5.95 -21.87
N LEU A 268 -3.08 6.95 -21.57
CA LEU A 268 -1.75 6.76 -21.01
C LEU A 268 -1.87 6.71 -19.50
N GLU A 269 -1.00 5.95 -18.86
CA GLU A 269 -0.95 5.81 -17.42
C GLU A 269 0.23 6.60 -16.86
N VAL A 270 0.01 7.23 -15.71
CA VAL A 270 1.05 7.75 -14.81
C VAL A 270 0.96 6.88 -13.57
N ASP A 271 2.05 6.21 -13.21
CA ASP A 271 2.00 5.23 -12.12
C ASP A 271 1.48 5.85 -10.83
N PHE A 272 1.93 7.06 -10.48
CA PHE A 272 1.49 7.72 -9.26
C PHE A 272 1.20 9.22 -9.45
N VAL A 273 0.04 9.62 -8.96
CA VAL A 273 -0.34 11.02 -8.70
C VAL A 273 -0.34 11.19 -7.20
N CYS A 274 0.66 11.89 -6.67
CA CYS A 274 0.89 12.02 -5.23
C CYS A 274 0.47 13.41 -4.77
N ASN A 275 -0.36 13.47 -3.72
CA ASN A 275 -0.81 14.71 -3.14
C ASN A 275 -0.49 14.74 -1.64
N LEU A 276 0.09 15.86 -1.15
CA LEU A 276 0.31 16.13 0.27
C LEU A 276 0.17 17.63 0.52
N GLY A 277 -0.89 18.03 1.19
CA GLY A 277 -1.22 19.45 1.35
C GLY A 277 -1.42 20.14 -0.01
N SER A 278 -0.64 21.17 -0.30
CA SER A 278 -0.63 21.89 -1.59
C SER A 278 0.30 21.28 -2.63
N ALA A 279 1.17 20.34 -2.24
CA ALA A 279 2.13 19.71 -3.14
C ALA A 279 1.48 18.59 -3.95
N ARG A 280 1.78 18.57 -5.26
CA ARG A 280 1.43 17.47 -6.16
C ARG A 280 2.63 17.07 -6.98
N TYR A 281 2.81 15.75 -7.12
CA TYR A 281 3.85 15.15 -7.94
C TYR A 281 3.26 14.10 -8.87
N TYR A 282 3.80 14.03 -10.09
CA TYR A 282 3.55 12.94 -11.03
C TYR A 282 4.79 12.06 -11.09
N ILE A 283 4.65 10.80 -10.75
CA ILE A 283 5.80 9.88 -10.64
C ILE A 283 5.59 8.69 -11.55
N GLN A 284 6.64 8.33 -12.30
CA GLN A 284 6.72 7.14 -13.12
C GLN A 284 7.81 6.23 -12.57
N SER A 285 7.49 4.94 -12.41
CA SER A 285 8.43 3.90 -11.98
C SER A 285 8.99 3.19 -13.20
N ALA A 286 10.24 3.44 -13.54
CA ALA A 286 10.94 2.80 -14.65
C ALA A 286 12.08 1.93 -14.13
N TYR A 287 11.91 0.60 -14.13
CA TYR A 287 12.92 -0.31 -13.59
C TYR A 287 14.31 -0.08 -14.24
N SER A 288 14.36 0.13 -15.56
CA SER A 288 15.56 0.51 -16.28
C SER A 288 15.23 1.40 -17.47
N LEU A 289 16.16 2.29 -17.81
CA LEU A 289 16.09 3.21 -18.95
C LEU A 289 17.30 2.98 -19.86
N PRO A 290 17.39 1.83 -20.56
CA PRO A 290 18.58 1.42 -21.31
C PRO A 290 18.89 2.33 -22.48
N ASP A 291 17.89 3.00 -23.04
CA ASP A 291 18.02 3.85 -24.22
C ASP A 291 16.99 5.00 -24.24
N GLU A 292 17.17 5.93 -25.17
CA GLU A 292 16.30 7.10 -25.34
C GLU A 292 14.87 6.72 -25.79
N ALA A 293 14.72 5.63 -26.52
CA ALA A 293 13.39 5.17 -26.95
C ALA A 293 12.55 4.71 -25.76
N LYS A 294 13.14 3.93 -24.84
CA LYS A 294 12.49 3.51 -23.61
C LYS A 294 12.18 4.71 -22.71
N ARG A 295 13.15 5.63 -22.56
CA ARG A 295 12.93 6.88 -21.83
C ARG A 295 11.76 7.67 -22.39
N THR A 296 11.73 7.90 -23.70
CA THR A 296 10.65 8.62 -24.39
C THR A 296 9.29 7.96 -24.15
N GLN A 297 9.24 6.63 -24.12
CA GLN A 297 8.02 5.88 -23.80
C GLN A 297 7.55 6.16 -22.39
N GLU A 298 8.45 6.12 -21.39
CA GLU A 298 8.11 6.33 -19.97
C GLU A 298 7.66 7.77 -19.68
N ILE A 299 8.27 8.78 -20.33
CA ILE A 299 7.89 10.18 -20.11
C ILE A 299 6.72 10.65 -20.99
N ARG A 300 6.27 9.82 -21.93
CA ARG A 300 5.17 10.17 -22.85
C ARG A 300 3.89 10.66 -22.15
N PRO A 301 3.41 10.07 -21.04
CA PRO A 301 2.27 10.59 -20.31
C PRO A 301 2.52 12.02 -19.80
N PHE A 302 3.70 12.30 -19.26
CA PHE A 302 4.08 13.60 -18.70
C PHE A 302 4.04 14.72 -19.75
N ARG A 303 4.49 14.42 -20.98
CA ARG A 303 4.46 15.36 -22.09
C ARG A 303 3.06 15.73 -22.59
N LYS A 304 2.03 15.02 -22.09
CA LYS A 304 0.61 15.29 -22.40
C LYS A 304 -0.15 15.96 -21.26
N ILE A 305 0.56 16.30 -20.17
CA ILE A 305 0.04 16.99 -19.01
C ILE A 305 0.51 18.44 -19.06
N ASP A 306 -0.42 19.38 -19.16
CA ASP A 306 -0.15 20.80 -19.42
C ASP A 306 -0.06 21.66 -18.13
N ASP A 307 0.01 21.01 -16.95
CA ASP A 307 0.21 21.71 -15.69
C ASP A 307 1.68 21.81 -15.27
N SER A 308 1.95 22.65 -14.27
CA SER A 308 3.29 22.97 -13.77
C SER A 308 3.74 22.07 -12.61
N PHE A 309 2.97 21.05 -12.24
CA PHE A 309 3.37 20.15 -11.17
C PHE A 309 4.59 19.32 -11.56
N LYS A 310 5.42 19.03 -10.58
CA LYS A 310 6.69 18.34 -10.77
C LYS A 310 6.48 16.93 -11.30
N LYS A 311 7.23 16.57 -12.33
CA LYS A 311 7.21 15.28 -13.02
C LYS A 311 8.52 14.57 -12.74
N ILE A 312 8.46 13.32 -12.26
CA ILE A 312 9.61 12.60 -11.74
C ILE A 312 9.61 11.18 -12.31
N VAL A 313 10.75 10.73 -12.79
CA VAL A 313 11.01 9.33 -13.13
C VAL A 313 11.92 8.74 -12.06
N ILE A 314 11.49 7.66 -11.44
CA ILE A 314 12.30 6.89 -10.49
C ILE A 314 12.78 5.62 -11.19
N THR A 315 14.11 5.46 -11.28
CA THR A 315 14.72 4.30 -11.95
C THR A 315 15.63 3.52 -11.01
N LYS A 316 15.83 2.22 -11.26
CA LYS A 316 16.85 1.42 -10.56
C LYS A 316 18.25 1.65 -11.13
N ASP A 317 18.36 2.24 -12.31
CA ASP A 317 19.66 2.60 -12.88
C ASP A 317 20.40 3.58 -11.95
N ILE A 318 21.71 3.39 -11.83
CA ILE A 318 22.56 4.22 -10.96
C ILE A 318 22.87 5.52 -11.69
N VAL A 319 22.02 6.51 -11.51
CA VAL A 319 22.17 7.84 -12.11
C VAL A 319 22.24 8.91 -11.02
N GLN A 320 22.96 9.98 -11.28
CA GLN A 320 22.85 11.20 -10.48
C GLN A 320 21.54 11.90 -10.83
N PRO A 321 20.86 12.55 -9.88
CA PRO A 321 19.64 13.30 -10.18
C PRO A 321 19.88 14.34 -11.26
N TYR A 322 19.03 14.37 -12.29
CA TYR A 322 19.12 15.35 -13.37
C TYR A 322 17.76 15.72 -13.92
N TYR A 323 17.68 16.93 -14.48
CA TYR A 323 16.51 17.40 -15.22
C TYR A 323 16.77 17.28 -16.73
N ASP A 324 15.77 16.84 -17.47
CA ASP A 324 15.82 16.87 -18.92
C ASP A 324 15.33 18.21 -19.50
N GLU A 325 15.32 18.31 -20.83
CA GLU A 325 14.86 19.49 -21.58
C GLU A 325 13.37 19.82 -21.35
N TYR A 326 12.57 18.87 -20.83
CA TYR A 326 11.17 19.05 -20.48
C TYR A 326 10.95 19.38 -19.00
N GLY A 327 12.03 19.56 -18.23
CA GLY A 327 11.97 19.80 -16.79
C GLY A 327 11.52 18.56 -15.97
N ILE A 328 11.66 17.36 -16.53
CA ILE A 328 11.35 16.11 -15.84
C ILE A 328 12.60 15.68 -15.04
N LEU A 329 12.42 15.51 -13.73
CA LEU A 329 13.47 15.00 -12.85
C LEU A 329 13.62 13.48 -12.99
N THR A 330 14.81 12.99 -13.20
CA THR A 330 15.15 11.57 -13.08
C THR A 330 16.04 11.36 -11.87
N ILE A 331 15.62 10.43 -10.99
CA ILE A 331 16.36 10.04 -9.79
C ILE A 331 16.46 8.51 -9.70
N ASN A 332 17.48 8.01 -9.03
CA ASN A 332 17.55 6.58 -8.77
C ASN A 332 16.70 6.19 -7.55
N VAL A 333 16.24 4.94 -7.52
CA VAL A 333 15.35 4.43 -6.47
C VAL A 333 16.01 4.43 -5.08
N TYR A 334 17.33 4.28 -5.02
CA TYR A 334 18.06 4.26 -3.74
C TYR A 334 18.07 5.64 -3.08
N ASP A 335 18.31 6.68 -3.87
CA ASP A 335 18.25 8.06 -3.37
C ASP A 335 16.81 8.43 -2.98
N PHE A 336 15.82 7.97 -3.76
CA PHE A 336 14.41 8.14 -3.41
C PHE A 336 14.08 7.50 -2.06
N LEU A 337 14.44 6.23 -1.85
CA LEU A 337 14.07 5.48 -0.64
C LEU A 337 14.86 5.89 0.61
N LEU A 338 16.10 6.37 0.45
CA LEU A 338 16.98 6.72 1.57
C LEU A 338 16.94 8.21 1.94
N ASN A 339 16.42 9.06 1.06
CA ASN A 339 16.32 10.50 1.31
C ASN A 339 14.85 10.96 1.26
N PRO A 340 14.20 11.19 2.41
CA PRO A 340 12.81 11.62 2.47
C PRO A 340 12.52 12.94 1.74
N GLU A 341 13.51 13.83 1.63
CA GLU A 341 13.35 15.16 1.06
C GLU A 341 13.63 15.23 -0.45
N CYS A 342 14.00 14.13 -1.09
CA CYS A 342 14.41 14.11 -2.51
C CYS A 342 13.32 14.61 -3.49
N LEU A 343 12.05 14.64 -3.08
CA LEU A 343 10.95 15.18 -3.87
C LEU A 343 10.76 16.70 -3.72
N GLN A 344 11.31 17.29 -2.65
CA GLN A 344 11.09 18.71 -2.28
C GLN A 344 12.09 19.66 -2.92
N GLY A 345 13.23 19.13 -3.42
CA GLY A 345 14.34 19.86 -4.02
C GLY A 345 14.06 20.46 -5.41
#